data_681fcf71adfe05dd3747c2f2dd81c148
#
_entry.id   681fcf71adfe05dd3747c2f2dd81c148
#
_cell.length_a   1.000
_cell.length_b   1.000
_cell.length_c   1.000
_cell.angle_alpha   90.00
_cell.angle_beta   90.00
_cell.angle_gamma   90.00
#
_symmetry.space_group_name_H-M   'P 1'
#
loop_
_entity.id
_entity.type
_entity.pdbx_description
1 polymer ?
#
loop_
_entity_poly.entity_id
_entity_poly.type
_entity_poly.pdbx_seq_one_letter_code
_entity_poly.pdbx_strand_id
1 'polypeptide(L)'
;MVFSSLVFMFAYLPLTLLIYYIVPRKGRNIFLFFINLLFYGWGEPKLIVLMLINIAVNYIGGYLVDKFKDDTKKRKLVLILTCVIDIGTLAVFKYTGMIVETVNMLPFLNLPTPQISLPIGISFYTFQTMSYVIDVYRGDAPVSKNPINFGTYVALFPQLIAGPIVRYRDVAEQLTNRKETLDEFTKGVNLFIIGLGKKVLIANQMGNLSTAMFATTDENGVVGTWVGIIAYSFQLYFDFSGYSDMACGLGNMLGFEFLKNFNYPYISKSVTEFWRRWHISLSTWFKEYVYIPLGGNRKGAKRQILNLIIVWGLTGIWHGASWNFVLWGLYYGVLLIFEKFVFKKVLDKLPSAIQHIYTMFIVVIGWGLFYFTDMSKLGTFLGDLFNFGNGICGEQALNLILSYLPLIIAAAVASTPLAAKLYAKVQNTKYIGFAQTAFVAAVLVLCTASLVNQSYNPFLYFRF
;
A
#
# COMPACT_ATOMS: atom_id res chain seq x y z
N MET A 1 8.17 -3.45 -14.63
CA MET A 1 7.46 -2.33 -15.31
C MET A 1 6.64 -1.60 -14.28
N VAL A 2 6.48 -0.26 -14.35
CA VAL A 2 5.65 0.53 -13.41
C VAL A 2 4.50 1.20 -14.14
N PHE A 3 3.34 1.38 -13.47
CA PHE A 3 2.13 1.93 -14.11
C PHE A 3 2.32 3.36 -14.62
N SER A 4 3.17 4.15 -13.98
CA SER A 4 3.51 5.52 -14.38
C SER A 4 4.66 5.59 -15.41
N SER A 5 4.97 4.53 -16.12
CA SER A 5 5.95 4.57 -17.22
C SER A 5 5.28 4.75 -18.57
N LEU A 6 5.93 5.48 -19.48
CA LEU A 6 5.43 5.69 -20.86
C LEU A 6 5.24 4.36 -21.60
N VAL A 7 6.15 3.40 -21.41
CA VAL A 7 6.05 2.05 -22.00
C VAL A 7 4.80 1.33 -21.52
N PHE A 8 4.48 1.43 -20.20
CA PHE A 8 3.26 0.83 -19.69
C PHE A 8 2.01 1.48 -20.28
N MET A 9 1.93 2.82 -20.25
CA MET A 9 0.73 3.56 -20.62
C MET A 9 0.43 3.51 -22.13
N PHE A 10 1.46 3.58 -22.96
CA PHE A 10 1.29 3.75 -24.41
C PHE A 10 1.60 2.49 -25.26
N ALA A 11 2.20 1.47 -24.65
CA ALA A 11 2.47 0.21 -25.34
C ALA A 11 1.80 -0.98 -24.63
N TYR A 12 2.21 -1.29 -23.40
CA TYR A 12 1.75 -2.49 -22.71
C TYR A 12 0.25 -2.49 -22.45
N LEU A 13 -0.30 -1.43 -21.85
CA LEU A 13 -1.71 -1.36 -21.46
C LEU A 13 -2.66 -1.37 -22.66
N PRO A 14 -2.48 -0.52 -23.70
CA PRO A 14 -3.35 -0.54 -24.88
C PRO A 14 -3.31 -1.89 -25.60
N LEU A 15 -2.13 -2.48 -25.77
CA LEU A 15 -1.99 -3.78 -26.43
C LEU A 15 -2.66 -4.90 -25.60
N THR A 16 -2.45 -4.88 -24.29
CA THR A 16 -3.09 -5.85 -23.36
C THR A 16 -4.61 -5.76 -23.43
N LEU A 17 -5.18 -4.55 -23.37
CA LEU A 17 -6.63 -4.35 -23.45
C LEU A 17 -7.17 -4.77 -24.83
N LEU A 18 -6.51 -4.38 -25.91
CA LEU A 18 -6.90 -4.76 -27.27
C LEU A 18 -7.01 -6.28 -27.41
N ILE A 19 -5.95 -7.01 -27.04
CA ILE A 19 -5.93 -8.48 -27.15
C ILE A 19 -6.95 -9.09 -26.18
N TYR A 20 -7.08 -8.58 -24.95
CA TYR A 20 -8.02 -9.07 -23.95
C TYR A 20 -9.48 -9.05 -24.45
N TYR A 21 -9.87 -7.98 -25.15
CA TYR A 21 -11.23 -7.84 -25.66
C TYR A 21 -11.47 -8.64 -26.95
N ILE A 22 -10.42 -8.92 -27.75
CA ILE A 22 -10.51 -9.82 -28.92
C ILE A 22 -10.60 -11.29 -28.50
N VAL A 23 -9.90 -11.67 -27.43
CA VAL A 23 -9.87 -13.07 -26.94
C VAL A 23 -11.26 -13.49 -26.44
N PRO A 24 -11.80 -14.67 -26.88
CA PRO A 24 -13.05 -15.22 -26.39
C PRO A 24 -13.03 -15.37 -24.86
N ARG A 25 -14.18 -15.18 -24.19
CA ARG A 25 -14.29 -15.23 -22.72
C ARG A 25 -13.59 -16.42 -22.06
N LYS A 26 -13.71 -17.62 -22.65
CA LYS A 26 -13.06 -18.85 -22.14
C LYS A 26 -11.53 -18.78 -22.15
N GLY A 27 -10.94 -17.96 -23.01
CA GLY A 27 -9.50 -17.78 -23.14
C GLY A 27 -8.93 -16.61 -22.32
N ARG A 28 -9.77 -15.69 -21.82
CA ARG A 28 -9.32 -14.45 -21.16
C ARG A 28 -8.42 -14.68 -19.95
N ASN A 29 -8.72 -15.65 -19.10
CA ASN A 29 -7.89 -15.96 -17.95
C ASN A 29 -6.55 -16.57 -18.35
N ILE A 30 -6.50 -17.40 -19.39
CA ILE A 30 -5.25 -17.93 -19.94
C ILE A 30 -4.40 -16.76 -20.44
N PHE A 31 -4.99 -15.88 -21.25
CA PHE A 31 -4.29 -14.68 -21.73
C PHE A 31 -3.79 -13.81 -20.58
N LEU A 32 -4.67 -13.50 -19.60
CA LEU A 32 -4.27 -12.72 -18.43
C LEU A 32 -3.14 -13.37 -17.65
N PHE A 33 -3.16 -14.68 -17.46
CA PHE A 33 -2.08 -15.37 -16.75
C PHE A 33 -0.73 -15.13 -17.44
N PHE A 34 -0.63 -15.36 -18.74
CA PHE A 34 0.62 -15.18 -19.45
C PHE A 34 1.07 -13.72 -19.56
N ILE A 35 0.15 -12.79 -19.81
CA ILE A 35 0.52 -11.36 -19.89
C ILE A 35 0.92 -10.80 -18.52
N ASN A 36 0.34 -11.29 -17.43
CA ASN A 36 0.74 -10.96 -16.07
C ASN A 36 2.15 -11.48 -15.75
N LEU A 37 2.47 -12.71 -16.19
CA LEU A 37 3.83 -13.26 -16.06
C LEU A 37 4.84 -12.44 -16.85
N LEU A 38 4.47 -11.99 -18.06
CA LEU A 38 5.32 -11.09 -18.86
C LEU A 38 5.54 -9.76 -18.12
N PHE A 39 4.49 -9.18 -17.54
CA PHE A 39 4.59 -7.94 -16.76
C PHE A 39 5.55 -8.09 -15.58
N TYR A 40 5.42 -9.17 -14.81
CA TYR A 40 6.28 -9.44 -13.67
C TYR A 40 7.71 -9.76 -14.11
N GLY A 41 7.88 -10.64 -15.10
CA GLY A 41 9.18 -11.05 -15.62
C GLY A 41 9.96 -9.91 -16.28
N TRP A 42 9.30 -8.85 -16.75
CA TRP A 42 9.96 -7.65 -17.24
C TRP A 42 10.83 -6.97 -16.18
N GLY A 43 10.37 -6.96 -14.90
CA GLY A 43 11.12 -6.40 -13.78
C GLY A 43 11.98 -7.42 -13.05
N GLU A 44 11.51 -8.67 -12.98
CA GLU A 44 12.08 -9.74 -12.14
C GLU A 44 12.24 -11.07 -12.93
N PRO A 45 13.11 -11.12 -13.94
CA PRO A 45 13.18 -12.27 -14.85
C PRO A 45 13.60 -13.57 -14.15
N LYS A 46 14.41 -13.51 -13.09
CA LYS A 46 14.86 -14.69 -12.35
C LYS A 46 13.87 -15.07 -11.23
N LEU A 47 13.28 -14.08 -10.59
CA LEU A 47 12.43 -14.29 -9.40
C LEU A 47 10.97 -14.65 -9.75
N ILE A 48 10.60 -14.62 -11.03
CA ILE A 48 9.32 -15.15 -11.52
C ILE A 48 9.10 -16.62 -11.13
N VAL A 49 10.19 -17.41 -11.07
CA VAL A 49 10.14 -18.82 -10.66
C VAL A 49 9.65 -18.95 -9.22
N LEU A 50 10.06 -18.03 -8.33
CA LEU A 50 9.62 -18.03 -6.94
C LEU A 50 8.10 -17.78 -6.83
N MET A 51 7.58 -16.84 -7.63
CA MET A 51 6.14 -16.58 -7.69
C MET A 51 5.37 -17.81 -8.20
N LEU A 52 5.89 -18.49 -9.23
CA LEU A 52 5.28 -19.72 -9.75
C LEU A 52 5.29 -20.86 -8.72
N ILE A 53 6.38 -21.00 -7.95
CA ILE A 53 6.45 -21.96 -6.83
C ILE A 53 5.41 -21.60 -5.76
N ASN A 54 5.30 -20.32 -5.39
CA ASN A 54 4.30 -19.89 -4.41
C ASN A 54 2.86 -20.17 -4.89
N ILE A 55 2.55 -19.90 -6.18
CA ILE A 55 1.27 -20.26 -6.79
C ILE A 55 1.02 -21.78 -6.67
N ALA A 56 1.99 -22.61 -7.03
CA ALA A 56 1.85 -24.05 -7.01
C ALA A 56 1.64 -24.57 -5.57
N VAL A 57 2.45 -24.13 -4.60
CA VAL A 57 2.35 -24.51 -3.19
C VAL A 57 0.96 -24.20 -2.63
N ASN A 58 0.46 -22.98 -2.87
CA ASN A 58 -0.83 -22.56 -2.33
C ASN A 58 -2.01 -23.17 -3.07
N TYR A 59 -1.92 -23.39 -4.38
CA TYR A 59 -2.94 -24.14 -5.13
C TYR A 59 -3.09 -25.57 -4.61
N ILE A 60 -1.96 -26.27 -4.46
CA ILE A 60 -1.93 -27.64 -3.91
C ILE A 60 -2.40 -27.64 -2.45
N GLY A 61 -1.93 -26.67 -1.65
CA GLY A 61 -2.36 -26.50 -0.26
C GLY A 61 -3.87 -26.37 -0.12
N GLY A 62 -4.48 -25.46 -0.90
CA GLY A 62 -5.93 -25.29 -0.91
C GLY A 62 -6.70 -26.55 -1.36
N TYR A 63 -6.18 -27.21 -2.41
CA TYR A 63 -6.76 -28.48 -2.88
C TYR A 63 -6.69 -29.58 -1.80
N LEU A 64 -5.58 -29.74 -1.12
CA LEU A 64 -5.40 -30.73 -0.05
C LEU A 64 -6.23 -30.40 1.19
N VAL A 65 -6.36 -29.11 1.54
CA VAL A 65 -7.25 -28.65 2.63
C VAL A 65 -8.71 -29.04 2.35
N ASP A 66 -9.18 -28.90 1.11
CA ASP A 66 -10.51 -29.32 0.70
C ASP A 66 -10.66 -30.83 0.63
N LYS A 67 -9.65 -31.53 0.06
CA LYS A 67 -9.64 -33.00 -0.02
C LYS A 67 -9.72 -33.66 1.35
N PHE A 68 -9.06 -33.10 2.36
CA PHE A 68 -9.09 -33.63 3.73
C PHE A 68 -10.15 -32.97 4.61
N LYS A 69 -11.24 -32.44 4.05
CA LYS A 69 -12.31 -31.74 4.79
C LYS A 69 -12.86 -32.55 5.98
N ASP A 70 -12.92 -33.87 5.86
CA ASP A 70 -13.45 -34.79 6.87
C ASP A 70 -12.37 -35.25 7.89
N ASP A 71 -11.07 -35.02 7.63
CA ASP A 71 -9.94 -35.30 8.53
C ASP A 71 -9.33 -34.01 9.10
N THR A 72 -9.85 -33.59 10.24
CA THR A 72 -9.43 -32.33 10.89
C THR A 72 -7.93 -32.26 11.17
N LYS A 73 -7.27 -33.39 11.47
CA LYS A 73 -5.82 -33.40 11.78
C LYS A 73 -5.00 -33.15 10.51
N LYS A 74 -5.28 -33.91 9.43
CA LYS A 74 -4.57 -33.75 8.15
C LYS A 74 -4.85 -32.35 7.56
N ARG A 75 -6.09 -31.92 7.59
CA ARG A 75 -6.52 -30.59 7.12
C ARG A 75 -5.75 -29.47 7.79
N LYS A 76 -5.64 -29.51 9.14
CA LYS A 76 -4.87 -28.55 9.92
C LYS A 76 -3.37 -28.65 9.64
N LEU A 77 -2.81 -29.85 9.48
CA LEU A 77 -1.40 -30.03 9.15
C LEU A 77 -1.06 -29.39 7.80
N VAL A 78 -1.87 -29.63 6.77
CA VAL A 78 -1.68 -29.02 5.45
C VAL A 78 -1.70 -27.49 5.55
N LEU A 79 -2.69 -26.92 6.25
CA LEU A 79 -2.74 -25.46 6.46
C LEU A 79 -1.44 -24.94 7.11
N ILE A 80 -1.00 -25.56 8.20
CA ILE A 80 0.21 -25.13 8.91
C ILE A 80 1.43 -25.23 8.01
N LEU A 81 1.62 -26.35 7.30
CA LEU A 81 2.76 -26.54 6.41
C LEU A 81 2.78 -25.50 5.28
N THR A 82 1.63 -25.21 4.66
CA THR A 82 1.55 -24.20 3.61
C THR A 82 1.91 -22.81 4.16
N CYS A 83 1.34 -22.41 5.31
CA CYS A 83 1.67 -21.13 5.94
C CYS A 83 3.14 -21.04 6.38
N VAL A 84 3.75 -22.14 6.85
CA VAL A 84 5.17 -22.19 7.22
C VAL A 84 6.07 -22.01 5.99
N ILE A 85 5.72 -22.62 4.85
CA ILE A 85 6.45 -22.43 3.58
C ILE A 85 6.35 -20.97 3.14
N ASP A 86 5.16 -20.37 3.15
CA ASP A 86 4.94 -18.99 2.72
C ASP A 86 5.70 -17.98 3.60
N ILE A 87 5.54 -18.10 4.94
CA ILE A 87 6.23 -17.22 5.90
C ILE A 87 7.72 -17.47 5.86
N GLY A 88 8.17 -18.74 5.76
CA GLY A 88 9.57 -19.09 5.66
C GLY A 88 10.23 -18.50 4.42
N THR A 89 9.57 -18.60 3.27
CA THR A 89 10.04 -18.00 2.02
C THR A 89 10.15 -16.47 2.17
N LEU A 90 9.11 -15.82 2.69
CA LEU A 90 9.14 -14.38 2.96
C LEU A 90 10.26 -14.01 3.93
N ALA A 91 10.47 -14.80 5.00
CA ALA A 91 11.51 -14.57 5.99
C ALA A 91 12.90 -14.63 5.38
N VAL A 92 13.18 -15.63 4.55
CA VAL A 92 14.49 -15.80 3.89
C VAL A 92 14.79 -14.61 2.98
N PHE A 93 13.87 -14.23 2.12
CA PHE A 93 14.13 -13.17 1.14
C PHE A 93 14.10 -11.76 1.74
N LYS A 94 13.30 -11.52 2.77
CA LYS A 94 13.12 -10.18 3.33
C LYS A 94 13.98 -9.92 4.56
N TYR A 95 14.12 -10.87 5.48
CA TYR A 95 14.68 -10.58 6.82
C TYR A 95 16.07 -11.13 7.07
N THR A 96 16.66 -11.96 6.19
CA THR A 96 17.98 -12.54 6.42
C THR A 96 19.05 -11.47 6.59
N GLY A 97 19.05 -10.40 5.77
CA GLY A 97 19.97 -9.27 5.91
C GLY A 97 19.87 -8.62 7.29
N MET A 98 18.66 -8.21 7.68
CA MET A 98 18.40 -7.57 8.98
C MET A 98 18.82 -8.47 10.16
N ILE A 99 18.55 -9.79 10.08
CA ILE A 99 18.94 -10.73 11.13
C ILE A 99 20.46 -10.79 11.24
N VAL A 100 21.18 -10.94 10.13
CA VAL A 100 22.63 -11.00 10.10
C VAL A 100 23.26 -9.69 10.60
N GLU A 101 22.76 -8.55 10.15
CA GLU A 101 23.22 -7.24 10.62
C GLU A 101 22.99 -7.06 12.13
N THR A 102 21.82 -7.49 12.64
CA THR A 102 21.52 -7.45 14.08
C THR A 102 22.42 -8.37 14.89
N VAL A 103 22.71 -9.58 14.39
CA VAL A 103 23.63 -10.51 15.04
C VAL A 103 25.06 -9.96 15.02
N ASN A 104 25.48 -9.29 13.96
CA ASN A 104 26.80 -8.65 13.85
C ASN A 104 26.98 -7.42 14.77
N MET A 105 25.93 -6.93 15.42
CA MET A 105 26.08 -5.96 16.50
C MET A 105 26.76 -6.56 17.75
N LEU A 106 26.84 -7.89 17.85
CA LEU A 106 27.58 -8.56 18.90
C LEU A 106 29.09 -8.53 18.57
N PRO A 107 29.95 -8.03 19.47
CA PRO A 107 31.38 -7.75 19.17
C PRO A 107 32.21 -8.96 18.74
N PHE A 108 31.72 -10.18 19.00
CA PHE A 108 32.42 -11.42 18.72
C PHE A 108 31.92 -12.14 17.47
N LEU A 109 30.93 -11.59 16.76
CA LEU A 109 30.38 -12.19 15.55
C LEU A 109 30.60 -11.26 14.36
N ASN A 110 31.02 -11.84 13.24
CA ASN A 110 31.19 -11.12 11.97
C ASN A 110 30.79 -12.06 10.83
N LEU A 111 29.48 -12.24 10.68
CA LEU A 111 28.90 -13.07 9.62
C LEU A 111 28.83 -12.28 8.32
N PRO A 112 29.12 -12.88 7.15
CA PRO A 112 28.95 -12.22 5.88
C PRO A 112 27.47 -11.89 5.62
N THR A 113 27.15 -10.63 5.35
CA THR A 113 25.79 -10.21 5.03
C THR A 113 25.42 -10.70 3.62
N PRO A 114 24.43 -11.58 3.48
CA PRO A 114 24.06 -12.12 2.17
C PRO A 114 23.38 -11.07 1.30
N GLN A 115 23.79 -11.01 0.03
CA GLN A 115 23.18 -10.14 -0.98
C GLN A 115 21.95 -10.82 -1.59
N ILE A 116 20.83 -10.82 -0.87
CA ILE A 116 19.57 -11.42 -1.32
C ILE A 116 18.69 -10.32 -1.93
N SER A 117 18.42 -10.40 -3.24
CA SER A 117 17.47 -9.50 -3.87
C SER A 117 16.04 -9.78 -3.40
N LEU A 118 15.35 -8.75 -2.89
CA LEU A 118 13.97 -8.86 -2.48
C LEU A 118 13.06 -8.93 -3.71
N PRO A 119 12.29 -10.02 -3.93
CA PRO A 119 11.35 -10.09 -5.05
C PRO A 119 10.25 -9.03 -4.93
N ILE A 120 10.04 -8.27 -5.99
CA ILE A 120 8.99 -7.25 -6.02
C ILE A 120 7.63 -7.90 -5.72
N GLY A 121 6.88 -7.33 -4.77
CA GLY A 121 5.53 -7.78 -4.42
C GLY A 121 5.46 -9.05 -3.56
N ILE A 122 6.59 -9.66 -3.13
CA ILE A 122 6.57 -10.90 -2.33
C ILE A 122 5.68 -10.78 -1.09
N SER A 123 5.72 -9.65 -0.38
CA SER A 123 4.89 -9.41 0.80
C SER A 123 3.39 -9.40 0.48
N PHE A 124 3.02 -8.92 -0.71
CA PHE A 124 1.63 -8.82 -1.17
C PHE A 124 1.09 -10.17 -1.62
N TYR A 125 1.79 -10.84 -2.57
CA TYR A 125 1.26 -12.11 -3.07
C TYR A 125 1.32 -13.22 -2.01
N THR A 126 2.27 -13.19 -1.06
CA THR A 126 2.28 -14.10 0.09
C THR A 126 1.02 -13.93 0.94
N PHE A 127 0.62 -12.70 1.27
CA PHE A 127 -0.61 -12.45 2.02
C PHE A 127 -1.87 -12.84 1.24
N GLN A 128 -1.88 -12.63 -0.07
CA GLN A 128 -2.98 -13.07 -0.93
C GLN A 128 -3.14 -14.59 -0.93
N THR A 129 -2.03 -15.32 -1.17
CA THR A 129 -2.05 -16.78 -1.24
C THR A 129 -2.33 -17.42 0.10
N MET A 130 -1.75 -16.92 1.20
CA MET A 130 -2.08 -17.37 2.56
C MET A 130 -3.56 -17.17 2.86
N SER A 131 -4.15 -16.01 2.49
CA SER A 131 -5.58 -15.77 2.72
C SER A 131 -6.44 -16.80 2.03
N TYR A 132 -6.08 -17.23 0.81
CA TYR A 132 -6.80 -18.27 0.09
C TYR A 132 -6.83 -19.60 0.85
N VAL A 133 -5.68 -20.11 1.27
CA VAL A 133 -5.62 -21.40 1.96
C VAL A 133 -6.35 -21.35 3.30
N ILE A 134 -6.23 -20.23 4.03
CA ILE A 134 -6.94 -20.00 5.30
C ILE A 134 -8.47 -19.92 5.06
N ASP A 135 -8.92 -19.19 4.03
CA ASP A 135 -10.34 -19.04 3.74
C ASP A 135 -10.98 -20.36 3.26
N VAL A 136 -10.27 -21.17 2.46
CA VAL A 136 -10.70 -22.55 2.13
C VAL A 136 -10.77 -23.42 3.39
N TYR A 137 -9.80 -23.32 4.29
CA TYR A 137 -9.82 -24.03 5.57
C TYR A 137 -11.00 -23.62 6.45
N ARG A 138 -11.39 -22.35 6.48
CA ARG A 138 -12.54 -21.86 7.23
C ARG A 138 -13.88 -22.17 6.58
N GLY A 139 -13.89 -22.46 5.28
CA GLY A 139 -15.09 -22.56 4.46
C GLY A 139 -15.63 -21.21 3.98
N ASP A 140 -14.81 -20.14 4.11
CA ASP A 140 -15.16 -18.77 3.70
C ASP A 140 -14.96 -18.55 2.19
N ALA A 141 -14.21 -19.45 1.51
CA ALA A 141 -14.00 -19.42 0.07
C ALA A 141 -14.08 -20.83 -0.54
N PRO A 142 -14.58 -20.98 -1.78
CA PRO A 142 -14.51 -22.24 -2.49
C PRO A 142 -13.06 -22.55 -2.90
N VAL A 143 -12.71 -23.84 -2.99
CA VAL A 143 -11.44 -24.26 -3.55
C VAL A 143 -11.38 -23.93 -5.05
N SER A 144 -10.25 -23.39 -5.50
CA SER A 144 -10.00 -23.16 -6.92
C SER A 144 -9.75 -24.50 -7.63
N LYS A 145 -10.62 -24.85 -8.57
CA LYS A 145 -10.49 -26.10 -9.36
C LYS A 145 -9.57 -25.94 -10.58
N ASN A 146 -9.30 -24.70 -10.98
CA ASN A 146 -8.52 -24.41 -12.18
C ASN A 146 -7.21 -23.69 -11.80
N PRO A 147 -6.04 -24.29 -12.04
CA PRO A 147 -4.75 -23.71 -11.69
C PRO A 147 -4.47 -22.39 -12.46
N ILE A 148 -4.98 -22.26 -13.69
CA ILE A 148 -4.85 -21.01 -14.46
C ILE A 148 -5.64 -19.87 -13.82
N ASN A 149 -6.87 -20.13 -13.36
CA ASN A 149 -7.66 -19.10 -12.66
C ASN A 149 -6.99 -18.68 -11.36
N PHE A 150 -6.45 -19.63 -10.60
CA PHE A 150 -5.70 -19.32 -9.38
C PHE A 150 -4.42 -18.56 -9.69
N GLY A 151 -3.64 -19.00 -10.68
CA GLY A 151 -2.43 -18.30 -11.13
C GLY A 151 -2.74 -16.89 -11.64
N THR A 152 -3.85 -16.73 -12.39
CA THR A 152 -4.32 -15.40 -12.82
C THR A 152 -4.63 -14.52 -11.63
N TYR A 153 -5.30 -15.02 -10.61
CA TYR A 153 -5.58 -14.26 -9.38
C TYR A 153 -4.31 -13.77 -8.71
N VAL A 154 -3.33 -14.65 -8.50
CA VAL A 154 -2.09 -14.30 -7.80
C VAL A 154 -1.23 -13.34 -8.62
N ALA A 155 -1.06 -13.62 -9.92
CA ALA A 155 -0.18 -12.85 -10.80
C ALA A 155 -0.82 -11.57 -11.36
N LEU A 156 -2.09 -11.29 -11.07
CA LEU A 156 -2.86 -10.20 -11.69
C LEU A 156 -2.18 -8.84 -11.49
N PHE A 157 -1.62 -8.29 -12.58
CA PHE A 157 -0.70 -7.14 -12.53
C PHE A 157 -1.27 -5.90 -11.83
N PRO A 158 -2.58 -5.58 -11.90
CA PRO A 158 -3.10 -4.42 -11.19
C PRO A 158 -2.88 -4.48 -9.66
N GLN A 159 -2.98 -5.66 -9.05
CA GLN A 159 -2.88 -5.83 -7.60
C GLN A 159 -1.51 -6.31 -7.11
N LEU A 160 -0.71 -6.94 -8.01
CA LEU A 160 0.44 -7.78 -7.67
C LEU A 160 1.53 -7.07 -6.86
N ILE A 161 1.84 -5.80 -7.16
CA ILE A 161 3.04 -5.15 -6.62
C ILE A 161 2.74 -4.34 -5.36
N ALA A 162 1.81 -3.39 -5.44
CA ALA A 162 1.41 -2.51 -4.34
C ALA A 162 -0.08 -2.10 -4.43
N GLY A 163 -0.90 -2.91 -5.12
CA GLY A 163 -2.35 -2.73 -5.18
C GLY A 163 -3.02 -3.03 -3.82
N PRO A 164 -4.34 -2.94 -3.73
CA PRO A 164 -5.06 -3.46 -2.59
C PRO A 164 -4.74 -4.95 -2.37
N ILE A 165 -4.57 -5.39 -1.13
CA ILE A 165 -4.45 -6.82 -0.81
C ILE A 165 -5.81 -7.45 -1.02
N VAL A 166 -6.03 -8.00 -2.22
CA VAL A 166 -7.30 -8.61 -2.62
C VAL A 166 -7.30 -10.06 -2.17
N ARG A 167 -8.29 -10.45 -1.35
CA ARG A 167 -8.45 -11.84 -0.90
C ARG A 167 -9.13 -12.65 -1.99
N TYR A 168 -8.84 -13.94 -2.07
CA TYR A 168 -9.43 -14.81 -3.09
C TYR A 168 -10.96 -14.79 -3.05
N ARG A 169 -11.58 -14.81 -1.86
CA ARG A 169 -13.04 -14.75 -1.69
C ARG A 169 -13.69 -13.50 -2.28
N ASP A 170 -12.95 -12.37 -2.35
CA ASP A 170 -13.45 -11.10 -2.88
C ASP A 170 -13.56 -11.13 -4.41
N VAL A 171 -12.79 -12.01 -5.09
CA VAL A 171 -12.72 -12.08 -6.56
C VAL A 171 -13.01 -13.46 -7.15
N ALA A 172 -13.25 -14.47 -6.32
CA ALA A 172 -13.45 -15.86 -6.76
C ALA A 172 -14.55 -15.99 -7.82
N GLU A 173 -15.68 -15.32 -7.64
CA GLU A 173 -16.77 -15.30 -8.60
C GLU A 173 -16.39 -14.52 -9.87
N GLN A 174 -15.71 -13.41 -9.73
CA GLN A 174 -15.28 -12.55 -10.84
C GLN A 174 -14.25 -13.23 -11.75
N LEU A 175 -13.48 -14.19 -11.24
CA LEU A 175 -12.56 -14.97 -12.08
C LEU A 175 -13.28 -15.82 -13.13
N THR A 176 -14.53 -16.20 -12.87
CA THR A 176 -15.34 -17.04 -13.77
C THR A 176 -16.47 -16.28 -14.44
N ASN A 177 -17.11 -15.36 -13.74
CA ASN A 177 -18.39 -14.76 -14.14
C ASN A 177 -18.34 -13.21 -14.20
N ARG A 178 -17.15 -12.61 -14.37
CA ARG A 178 -17.07 -11.14 -14.47
C ARG A 178 -17.79 -10.59 -15.69
N LYS A 179 -18.30 -9.37 -15.54
CA LYS A 179 -18.97 -8.64 -16.61
C LYS A 179 -18.13 -7.42 -16.97
N GLU A 180 -17.75 -7.34 -18.22
CA GLU A 180 -17.10 -6.16 -18.78
C GLU A 180 -18.14 -5.27 -19.45
N THR A 181 -18.39 -4.08 -18.89
CA THR A 181 -19.30 -3.08 -19.44
C THR A 181 -18.54 -1.83 -19.84
N LEU A 182 -19.08 -1.06 -20.77
CA LEU A 182 -18.48 0.22 -21.18
C LEU A 182 -18.45 1.21 -20.02
N ASP A 183 -19.45 1.20 -19.14
CA ASP A 183 -19.52 2.07 -17.97
C ASP A 183 -18.38 1.78 -16.98
N GLU A 184 -18.15 0.48 -16.64
CA GLU A 184 -17.03 0.10 -15.77
C GLU A 184 -15.68 0.35 -16.44
N PHE A 185 -15.56 0.16 -17.75
CA PHE A 185 -14.36 0.51 -18.50
C PHE A 185 -14.06 2.01 -18.41
N THR A 186 -15.06 2.86 -18.67
CA THR A 186 -14.93 4.32 -18.61
C THR A 186 -14.59 4.78 -17.19
N LYS A 187 -15.25 4.24 -16.18
CA LYS A 187 -14.93 4.46 -14.76
C LYS A 187 -13.48 4.05 -14.45
N GLY A 188 -13.03 2.92 -15.00
CA GLY A 188 -11.68 2.43 -14.87
C GLY A 188 -10.63 3.38 -15.46
N VAL A 189 -10.85 3.87 -16.68
CA VAL A 189 -9.97 4.86 -17.33
C VAL A 189 -9.87 6.15 -16.51
N ASN A 190 -11.02 6.68 -16.07
CA ASN A 190 -11.03 7.89 -15.26
C ASN A 190 -10.27 7.71 -13.94
N LEU A 191 -10.48 6.60 -13.25
CA LEU A 191 -9.82 6.31 -11.98
C LEU A 191 -8.30 6.11 -12.16
N PHE A 192 -7.89 5.44 -13.24
CA PHE A 192 -6.48 5.27 -13.59
C PHE A 192 -5.79 6.62 -13.82
N ILE A 193 -6.39 7.52 -14.61
CA ILE A 193 -5.79 8.81 -14.93
C ILE A 193 -5.77 9.74 -13.72
N ILE A 194 -6.81 9.72 -12.87
CA ILE A 194 -6.81 10.45 -11.60
C ILE A 194 -5.71 9.92 -10.68
N GLY A 195 -5.55 8.61 -10.57
CA GLY A 195 -4.46 7.98 -9.82
C GLY A 195 -3.08 8.36 -10.33
N LEU A 196 -2.92 8.39 -11.67
CA LEU A 196 -1.69 8.85 -12.32
C LEU A 196 -1.40 10.33 -11.98
N GLY A 197 -2.42 11.20 -12.02
CA GLY A 197 -2.31 12.61 -11.62
C GLY A 197 -1.86 12.77 -10.17
N LYS A 198 -2.42 12.00 -9.24
CA LYS A 198 -1.97 11.96 -7.84
C LYS A 198 -0.49 11.62 -7.72
N LYS A 199 -0.02 10.60 -8.44
CA LYS A 199 1.37 10.14 -8.43
C LYS A 199 2.30 11.17 -9.06
N VAL A 200 2.02 11.60 -10.29
CA VAL A 200 2.97 12.38 -11.08
C VAL A 200 2.96 13.86 -10.72
N LEU A 201 1.76 14.45 -10.58
CA LEU A 201 1.62 15.90 -10.39
C LEU A 201 1.70 16.32 -8.92
N ILE A 202 1.36 15.44 -7.97
CA ILE A 202 1.38 15.79 -6.54
C ILE A 202 2.50 15.04 -5.81
N ALA A 203 2.47 13.70 -5.79
CA ALA A 203 3.39 12.93 -4.96
C ALA A 203 4.86 13.16 -5.33
N ASN A 204 5.20 13.15 -6.63
CA ASN A 204 6.58 13.37 -7.07
C ASN A 204 7.09 14.75 -6.64
N GLN A 205 6.28 15.79 -6.80
CA GLN A 205 6.66 17.16 -6.47
C GLN A 205 6.80 17.34 -4.95
N MET A 206 5.90 16.75 -4.16
CA MET A 206 6.03 16.73 -2.70
C MET A 206 7.27 15.97 -2.25
N GLY A 207 7.64 14.90 -2.96
CA GLY A 207 8.88 14.17 -2.74
C GLY A 207 10.13 15.02 -3.00
N ASN A 208 10.13 15.80 -4.09
CA ASN A 208 11.22 16.74 -4.38
C ASN A 208 11.38 17.78 -3.27
N LEU A 209 10.27 18.37 -2.82
CA LEU A 209 10.27 19.32 -1.70
C LEU A 209 10.79 18.68 -0.41
N SER A 210 10.30 17.50 -0.04
CA SER A 210 10.75 16.78 1.16
C SER A 210 12.24 16.47 1.09
N THR A 211 12.73 15.98 -0.04
CA THR A 211 14.15 15.65 -0.24
C THR A 211 15.03 16.92 -0.13
N ALA A 212 14.59 18.03 -0.72
CA ALA A 212 15.32 19.31 -0.63
C ALA A 212 15.38 19.82 0.81
N MET A 213 14.27 19.74 1.57
CA MET A 213 14.22 20.15 2.98
C MET A 213 15.11 19.28 3.89
N PHE A 214 15.21 17.96 3.62
CA PHE A 214 16.05 17.07 4.43
C PHE A 214 17.53 17.02 3.99
N ALA A 215 17.88 17.60 2.84
CA ALA A 215 19.27 17.69 2.39
C ALA A 215 20.07 18.75 3.16
N THR A 216 19.41 19.78 3.72
CA THR A 216 20.02 20.95 4.36
C THR A 216 19.37 21.25 5.72
N THR A 217 19.20 20.21 6.57
CA THR A 217 18.49 20.33 7.87
C THR A 217 19.04 21.43 8.76
N ASP A 218 20.37 21.58 8.85
CA ASP A 218 21.00 22.56 9.73
C ASP A 218 20.73 24.02 9.32
N GLU A 219 20.41 24.26 8.04
CA GLU A 219 20.16 25.59 7.48
C GLU A 219 18.64 25.92 7.34
N ASN A 220 17.79 24.93 7.46
CA ASN A 220 16.35 25.09 7.21
C ASN A 220 15.53 25.56 8.40
N GLY A 221 16.06 25.43 9.61
CA GLY A 221 15.37 25.76 10.85
C GLY A 221 14.17 24.84 11.15
N VAL A 222 13.48 25.14 12.24
CA VAL A 222 12.33 24.35 12.71
C VAL A 222 11.23 24.24 11.67
N VAL A 223 10.89 25.36 11.02
CA VAL A 223 9.80 25.39 10.00
C VAL A 223 10.14 24.54 8.79
N GLY A 224 11.39 24.58 8.31
CA GLY A 224 11.84 23.75 7.19
C GLY A 224 11.74 22.25 7.51
N THR A 225 12.13 21.83 8.72
CA THR A 225 12.00 20.43 9.17
C THR A 225 10.54 19.97 9.19
N TRP A 226 9.62 20.81 9.73
CA TRP A 226 8.17 20.50 9.70
C TRP A 226 7.61 20.43 8.29
N VAL A 227 7.97 21.38 7.41
CA VAL A 227 7.52 21.37 6.02
C VAL A 227 8.06 20.14 5.28
N GLY A 228 9.31 19.74 5.53
CA GLY A 228 9.91 18.53 4.96
C GLY A 228 9.10 17.27 5.27
N ILE A 229 8.71 17.08 6.53
CA ILE A 229 7.94 15.88 6.93
C ILE A 229 6.46 15.98 6.52
N ILE A 230 5.86 17.16 6.47
CA ILE A 230 4.51 17.36 5.93
C ILE A 230 4.50 17.08 4.42
N ALA A 231 5.49 17.54 3.67
CA ALA A 231 5.66 17.23 2.26
C ALA A 231 5.81 15.71 2.03
N TYR A 232 6.62 15.03 2.85
CA TYR A 232 6.70 13.56 2.82
C TYR A 232 5.36 12.89 3.13
N SER A 233 4.61 13.42 4.08
CA SER A 233 3.26 12.90 4.40
C SER A 233 2.33 12.97 3.20
N PHE A 234 2.34 14.07 2.45
CA PHE A 234 1.60 14.19 1.20
C PHE A 234 2.17 13.28 0.11
N GLN A 235 3.49 13.20 -0.05
CA GLN A 235 4.13 12.29 -0.98
C GLN A 235 3.66 10.85 -0.75
N LEU A 236 3.76 10.36 0.48
CA LEU A 236 3.39 8.98 0.84
C LEU A 236 1.90 8.70 0.56
N TYR A 237 1.03 9.64 0.92
CA TYR A 237 -0.41 9.49 0.68
C TYR A 237 -0.76 9.47 -0.80
N PHE A 238 -0.28 10.45 -1.57
CA PHE A 238 -0.63 10.56 -2.99
C PHE A 238 0.08 9.52 -3.85
N ASP A 239 1.29 9.10 -3.47
CA ASP A 239 2.00 8.00 -4.13
C ASP A 239 1.21 6.70 -3.98
N PHE A 240 0.87 6.33 -2.76
CA PHE A 240 0.20 5.06 -2.50
C PHE A 240 -1.29 5.07 -2.87
N SER A 241 -2.03 6.14 -2.58
CA SER A 241 -3.43 6.24 -3.01
C SER A 241 -3.55 6.35 -4.53
N GLY A 242 -2.60 7.03 -5.20
CA GLY A 242 -2.53 7.08 -6.65
C GLY A 242 -2.30 5.72 -7.28
N TYR A 243 -1.35 4.95 -6.74
CA TYR A 243 -1.15 3.56 -7.19
C TYR A 243 -2.40 2.70 -6.98
N SER A 244 -3.03 2.80 -5.80
CA SER A 244 -4.25 2.04 -5.50
C SER A 244 -5.40 2.41 -6.43
N ASP A 245 -5.57 3.70 -6.76
CA ASP A 245 -6.59 4.14 -7.72
C ASP A 245 -6.29 3.64 -9.13
N MET A 246 -5.02 3.68 -9.57
CA MET A 246 -4.61 3.08 -10.85
C MET A 246 -4.89 1.57 -10.88
N ALA A 247 -4.57 0.86 -9.81
CA ALA A 247 -4.83 -0.58 -9.68
C ALA A 247 -6.34 -0.90 -9.76
N CYS A 248 -7.18 -0.16 -9.03
CA CYS A 248 -8.64 -0.31 -9.11
C CYS A 248 -9.17 0.05 -10.51
N GLY A 249 -8.61 1.11 -11.12
CA GLY A 249 -8.96 1.49 -12.50
C GLY A 249 -8.65 0.41 -13.52
N LEU A 250 -7.47 -0.19 -13.44
CA LEU A 250 -7.06 -1.32 -14.28
C LEU A 250 -7.94 -2.55 -14.04
N GLY A 251 -8.30 -2.82 -12.77
CA GLY A 251 -9.26 -3.86 -12.42
C GLY A 251 -10.59 -3.65 -13.14
N ASN A 252 -11.18 -2.46 -13.01
CA ASN A 252 -12.45 -2.12 -13.66
C ASN A 252 -12.40 -2.26 -15.18
N MET A 253 -11.29 -1.87 -15.84
CA MET A 253 -11.10 -2.07 -17.29
C MET A 253 -11.08 -3.55 -17.69
N LEU A 254 -10.70 -4.45 -16.80
CA LEU A 254 -10.63 -5.90 -17.00
C LEU A 254 -11.85 -6.64 -16.44
N GLY A 255 -12.86 -5.92 -15.91
CA GLY A 255 -14.07 -6.49 -15.31
C GLY A 255 -13.90 -7.00 -13.88
N PHE A 256 -12.84 -6.55 -13.16
CA PHE A 256 -12.63 -6.84 -11.75
C PHE A 256 -12.91 -5.61 -10.90
N GLU A 257 -13.62 -5.79 -9.80
CA GLU A 257 -13.85 -4.76 -8.81
C GLU A 257 -13.00 -5.04 -7.56
N PHE A 258 -12.06 -4.12 -7.25
CA PHE A 258 -11.20 -4.21 -6.08
C PHE A 258 -11.67 -3.28 -4.96
N LEU A 259 -11.35 -3.66 -3.73
CA LEU A 259 -11.68 -2.87 -2.55
C LEU A 259 -10.92 -1.54 -2.53
N LYS A 260 -11.62 -0.47 -2.16
CA LYS A 260 -11.01 0.84 -1.93
C LYS A 260 -10.01 0.77 -0.78
N ASN A 261 -8.80 1.29 -1.00
CA ASN A 261 -7.70 1.18 -0.03
C ASN A 261 -7.53 2.44 0.85
N PHE A 262 -8.03 3.59 0.40
CA PHE A 262 -7.95 4.87 1.10
C PHE A 262 -9.29 5.60 1.13
N ASN A 263 -9.59 6.29 2.24
CA ASN A 263 -10.79 7.12 2.39
C ASN A 263 -10.47 8.43 3.12
N TYR A 264 -9.72 9.34 2.46
CA TYR A 264 -9.33 10.63 2.99
C TYR A 264 -8.76 10.56 4.42
N PRO A 265 -7.65 9.83 4.66
CA PRO A 265 -7.15 9.57 6.00
C PRO A 265 -6.75 10.84 6.76
N TYR A 266 -6.30 11.87 6.07
CA TYR A 266 -5.83 13.11 6.70
C TYR A 266 -6.94 14.04 7.21
N ILE A 267 -8.22 13.66 7.14
CA ILE A 267 -9.31 14.37 7.83
C ILE A 267 -9.68 13.73 9.17
N SER A 268 -8.96 12.70 9.61
CA SER A 268 -9.29 11.92 10.80
C SER A 268 -9.15 12.74 12.08
N LYS A 269 -9.95 12.40 13.07
CA LYS A 269 -10.03 13.04 14.39
C LYS A 269 -9.51 12.15 15.51
N SER A 270 -9.01 10.95 15.19
CA SER A 270 -8.37 10.03 16.11
C SER A 270 -7.40 9.13 15.35
N VAL A 271 -6.40 8.58 16.02
CA VAL A 271 -5.47 7.61 15.46
C VAL A 271 -6.21 6.35 15.00
N THR A 272 -7.21 5.93 15.76
CA THR A 272 -8.10 4.82 15.40
C THR A 272 -8.86 5.09 14.11
N GLU A 273 -9.40 6.29 13.91
CA GLU A 273 -10.09 6.68 12.68
C GLU A 273 -9.11 6.74 11.50
N PHE A 274 -7.90 7.28 11.71
CA PHE A 274 -6.88 7.35 10.70
C PHE A 274 -6.61 5.96 10.09
N TRP A 275 -6.36 4.94 10.91
CA TRP A 275 -6.07 3.58 10.45
C TRP A 275 -7.28 2.85 9.85
N ARG A 276 -8.50 3.30 10.11
CA ARG A 276 -9.70 2.83 9.38
C ARG A 276 -9.82 3.41 7.97
N ARG A 277 -9.09 4.49 7.68
CA ARG A 277 -9.12 5.22 6.42
C ARG A 277 -7.85 5.01 5.59
N TRP A 278 -6.77 4.61 6.21
CA TRP A 278 -5.46 4.36 5.62
C TRP A 278 -5.24 2.86 5.42
N HIS A 279 -4.81 2.46 4.20
CA HIS A 279 -4.44 1.09 3.83
C HIS A 279 -5.47 0.05 4.33
N ILE A 280 -6.73 0.24 3.94
CA ILE A 280 -7.90 -0.49 4.45
C ILE A 280 -7.74 -1.99 4.21
N SER A 281 -7.18 -2.41 3.05
CA SER A 281 -7.00 -3.82 2.72
C SER A 281 -6.03 -4.52 3.67
N LEU A 282 -4.89 -3.89 4.02
CA LEU A 282 -3.93 -4.42 4.99
C LEU A 282 -4.52 -4.50 6.39
N SER A 283 -5.18 -3.43 6.84
CA SER A 283 -5.86 -3.39 8.14
C SER A 283 -6.93 -4.47 8.26
N THR A 284 -7.66 -4.73 7.18
CA THR A 284 -8.66 -5.80 7.09
C THR A 284 -7.99 -7.17 7.15
N TRP A 285 -6.88 -7.35 6.43
CA TRP A 285 -6.14 -8.61 6.44
C TRP A 285 -5.65 -8.96 7.86
N PHE A 286 -4.92 -8.04 8.52
CA PHE A 286 -4.44 -8.26 9.89
C PHE A 286 -5.58 -8.47 10.89
N LYS A 287 -6.69 -7.75 10.73
CA LYS A 287 -7.88 -7.95 11.58
C LYS A 287 -8.42 -9.37 11.45
N GLU A 288 -8.59 -9.88 10.24
CA GLU A 288 -9.27 -11.14 10.00
C GLU A 288 -8.37 -12.37 10.17
N TYR A 289 -7.10 -12.26 9.80
CA TYR A 289 -6.18 -13.41 9.83
C TYR A 289 -5.28 -13.44 11.07
N VAL A 290 -5.15 -12.35 11.82
CA VAL A 290 -4.33 -12.29 13.03
C VAL A 290 -5.15 -11.89 14.25
N TYR A 291 -5.78 -10.70 14.26
CA TYR A 291 -6.43 -10.16 15.46
C TYR A 291 -7.61 -11.01 15.95
N ILE A 292 -8.52 -11.39 15.05
CA ILE A 292 -9.70 -12.20 15.38
C ILE A 292 -9.30 -13.61 15.85
N PRO A 293 -8.41 -14.35 15.19
CA PRO A 293 -7.93 -15.66 15.66
C PRO A 293 -7.25 -15.63 17.02
N LEU A 294 -6.55 -14.55 17.38
CA LEU A 294 -5.96 -14.35 18.70
C LEU A 294 -7.00 -14.08 19.80
N GLY A 295 -8.28 -13.97 19.44
CA GLY A 295 -9.41 -13.72 20.34
C GLY A 295 -10.00 -12.31 20.26
N GLY A 296 -9.39 -11.42 19.44
CA GLY A 296 -9.90 -10.06 19.22
C GLY A 296 -10.07 -9.28 20.53
N ASN A 297 -11.25 -8.71 20.72
CA ASN A 297 -11.66 -7.97 21.93
C ASN A 297 -12.57 -8.80 22.88
N ARG A 298 -12.77 -10.10 22.58
CA ARG A 298 -13.76 -10.93 23.29
C ARG A 298 -13.24 -11.53 24.60
N LYS A 299 -11.90 -11.53 24.80
CA LYS A 299 -11.23 -12.19 25.95
C LYS A 299 -10.71 -11.19 27.00
N GLY A 300 -11.38 -10.05 27.15
CA GLY A 300 -11.05 -9.01 28.14
C GLY A 300 -9.92 -8.05 27.67
N ALA A 301 -9.73 -6.97 28.48
CA ALA A 301 -8.84 -5.86 28.12
C ALA A 301 -7.36 -6.29 28.02
N LYS A 302 -6.85 -7.08 28.97
CA LYS A 302 -5.44 -7.54 28.96
C LYS A 302 -5.11 -8.31 27.66
N ARG A 303 -5.98 -9.22 27.25
CA ARG A 303 -5.79 -9.99 26.01
C ARG A 303 -5.89 -9.10 24.79
N GLN A 304 -6.78 -8.12 24.80
CA GLN A 304 -6.91 -7.16 23.70
C GLN A 304 -5.67 -6.28 23.56
N ILE A 305 -5.06 -5.82 24.66
CA ILE A 305 -3.79 -5.07 24.65
C ILE A 305 -2.69 -5.93 24.00
N LEU A 306 -2.53 -7.18 24.45
CA LEU A 306 -1.54 -8.10 23.86
C LEU A 306 -1.78 -8.30 22.36
N ASN A 307 -3.03 -8.52 21.95
CA ASN A 307 -3.39 -8.70 20.55
C ASN A 307 -3.05 -7.46 19.71
N LEU A 308 -3.26 -6.25 20.23
CA LEU A 308 -2.88 -5.01 19.54
C LEU A 308 -1.36 -4.88 19.40
N ILE A 309 -0.58 -5.19 20.44
CA ILE A 309 0.89 -5.17 20.36
C ILE A 309 1.39 -6.17 19.32
N ILE A 310 0.85 -7.39 19.31
CA ILE A 310 1.23 -8.42 18.33
C ILE A 310 0.91 -7.94 16.90
N VAL A 311 -0.32 -7.47 16.66
CA VAL A 311 -0.75 -7.03 15.33
C VAL A 311 0.10 -5.87 14.83
N TRP A 312 0.34 -4.86 15.65
CA TRP A 312 1.11 -3.69 15.25
C TRP A 312 2.61 -3.98 15.14
N GLY A 313 3.16 -4.85 16.00
CA GLY A 313 4.52 -5.35 15.83
C GLY A 313 4.71 -6.10 14.51
N LEU A 314 3.78 -7.01 14.18
CA LEU A 314 3.78 -7.72 12.89
C LEU A 314 3.56 -6.78 11.70
N THR A 315 2.71 -5.75 11.85
CA THR A 315 2.50 -4.74 10.80
C THR A 315 3.79 -3.95 10.54
N GLY A 316 4.51 -3.55 11.60
CA GLY A 316 5.80 -2.90 11.46
C GLY A 316 6.82 -3.79 10.74
N ILE A 317 7.00 -5.02 11.20
CA ILE A 317 7.88 -6.02 10.57
C ILE A 317 7.51 -6.23 9.09
N TRP A 318 6.21 -6.32 8.78
CA TRP A 318 5.74 -6.51 7.40
C TRP A 318 6.14 -5.36 6.47
N HIS A 319 6.17 -4.12 6.95
CA HIS A 319 6.53 -2.96 6.14
C HIS A 319 7.99 -3.00 5.68
N GLY A 320 8.93 -3.39 6.53
CA GLY A 320 10.32 -3.41 6.11
C GLY A 320 11.25 -4.16 7.08
N ALA A 321 12.38 -4.60 6.54
CA ALA A 321 13.42 -5.28 7.29
C ALA A 321 14.42 -4.26 7.90
N SER A 322 13.92 -3.41 8.80
CA SER A 322 14.74 -2.45 9.55
C SER A 322 14.06 -2.10 10.87
N TRP A 323 14.86 -1.73 11.87
CA TRP A 323 14.37 -1.45 13.23
C TRP A 323 13.44 -0.25 13.32
N ASN A 324 13.56 0.74 12.44
CA ASN A 324 12.64 1.88 12.38
C ASN A 324 11.20 1.43 12.11
N PHE A 325 10.96 0.41 11.27
CA PHE A 325 9.62 -0.11 11.02
C PHE A 325 9.05 -0.85 12.21
N VAL A 326 9.90 -1.56 12.98
CA VAL A 326 9.48 -2.19 14.24
C VAL A 326 9.06 -1.12 15.25
N LEU A 327 9.88 -0.07 15.41
CA LEU A 327 9.56 1.07 16.29
C LEU A 327 8.29 1.79 15.84
N TRP A 328 8.12 2.00 14.53
CA TRP A 328 6.91 2.59 13.96
C TRP A 328 5.65 1.75 14.28
N GLY A 329 5.73 0.44 14.13
CA GLY A 329 4.63 -0.45 14.50
C GLY A 329 4.31 -0.39 15.99
N LEU A 330 5.31 -0.44 16.86
CA LEU A 330 5.13 -0.33 18.31
C LEU A 330 4.58 1.04 18.72
N TYR A 331 5.05 2.13 18.09
CA TYR A 331 4.54 3.48 18.29
C TYR A 331 3.02 3.53 18.09
N TYR A 332 2.51 3.02 16.97
CA TYR A 332 1.06 3.00 16.74
C TYR A 332 0.33 1.99 17.61
N GLY A 333 0.94 0.85 17.93
CA GLY A 333 0.39 -0.11 18.88
C GLY A 333 0.13 0.52 20.24
N VAL A 334 1.13 1.22 20.79
CA VAL A 334 1.02 1.92 22.09
C VAL A 334 -0.01 3.06 22.03
N LEU A 335 0.03 3.87 20.98
CA LEU A 335 -0.91 5.00 20.82
C LEU A 335 -2.37 4.54 20.70
N LEU A 336 -2.64 3.47 19.99
CA LEU A 336 -4.00 2.91 19.87
C LEU A 336 -4.50 2.32 21.20
N ILE A 337 -3.61 1.70 21.96
CA ILE A 337 -3.94 1.22 23.32
C ILE A 337 -4.23 2.41 24.23
N PHE A 338 -3.35 3.42 24.24
CA PHE A 338 -3.53 4.64 25.02
C PHE A 338 -4.82 5.36 24.64
N GLU A 339 -5.04 5.61 23.34
CA GLU A 339 -6.26 6.26 22.85
C GLU A 339 -7.51 5.50 23.32
N LYS A 340 -7.52 4.18 23.17
CA LYS A 340 -8.70 3.37 23.47
C LYS A 340 -9.01 3.26 24.96
N PHE A 341 -8.01 3.02 25.79
CA PHE A 341 -8.22 2.66 27.20
C PHE A 341 -8.04 3.83 28.16
N VAL A 342 -7.34 4.90 27.75
CA VAL A 342 -7.03 6.04 28.60
C VAL A 342 -7.64 7.34 28.07
N PHE A 343 -7.32 7.69 26.83
CA PHE A 343 -7.56 9.05 26.32
C PHE A 343 -8.90 9.24 25.63
N LYS A 344 -9.60 8.17 25.23
CA LYS A 344 -10.83 8.24 24.44
C LYS A 344 -11.90 9.17 25.04
N LYS A 345 -12.15 9.06 26.35
CA LYS A 345 -13.17 9.89 27.05
C LYS A 345 -12.83 11.39 27.01
N VAL A 346 -11.55 11.73 27.02
CA VAL A 346 -11.07 13.11 26.92
C VAL A 346 -11.16 13.57 25.47
N LEU A 347 -10.65 12.77 24.54
CA LEU A 347 -10.65 13.06 23.11
C LEU A 347 -12.05 13.34 22.59
N ASP A 348 -13.03 12.50 22.94
CA ASP A 348 -14.43 12.63 22.50
C ASP A 348 -15.10 13.96 22.99
N LYS A 349 -14.55 14.61 24.01
CA LYS A 349 -15.06 15.89 24.55
C LYS A 349 -14.39 17.13 23.92
N LEU A 350 -13.25 16.94 23.23
CA LEU A 350 -12.51 18.06 22.62
C LEU A 350 -13.22 18.57 21.36
N PRO A 351 -13.08 19.84 21.01
CA PRO A 351 -13.51 20.37 19.72
C PRO A 351 -12.88 19.63 18.56
N SER A 352 -13.62 19.43 17.46
CA SER A 352 -13.15 18.70 16.28
C SER A 352 -11.81 19.18 15.72
N ALA A 353 -11.53 20.49 15.80
CA ALA A 353 -10.25 21.04 15.35
C ALA A 353 -9.08 20.54 16.22
N ILE A 354 -9.24 20.48 17.53
CA ILE A 354 -8.21 19.98 18.45
C ILE A 354 -7.99 18.49 18.25
N GLN A 355 -9.08 17.71 18.10
CA GLN A 355 -8.98 16.28 17.76
C GLN A 355 -8.18 16.05 16.48
N HIS A 356 -8.42 16.90 15.46
CA HIS A 356 -7.72 16.82 14.18
C HIS A 356 -6.24 17.18 14.33
N ILE A 357 -5.90 18.28 15.01
CA ILE A 357 -4.52 18.70 15.27
C ILE A 357 -3.75 17.60 16.01
N TYR A 358 -4.34 17.06 17.09
CA TYR A 358 -3.78 15.91 17.84
C TYR A 358 -3.46 14.74 16.90
N THR A 359 -4.43 14.36 16.08
CA THR A 359 -4.27 13.20 15.20
C THR A 359 -3.20 13.45 14.16
N MET A 360 -3.19 14.61 13.50
CA MET A 360 -2.23 14.94 12.47
C MET A 360 -0.80 15.08 13.03
N PHE A 361 -0.65 15.68 14.21
CA PHE A 361 0.63 15.74 14.90
C PHE A 361 1.23 14.34 15.11
N ILE A 362 0.45 13.41 15.66
CA ILE A 362 0.87 12.02 15.87
C ILE A 362 1.22 11.34 14.54
N VAL A 363 0.39 11.52 13.52
CA VAL A 363 0.57 10.88 12.22
C VAL A 363 1.83 11.37 11.53
N VAL A 364 2.08 12.68 11.55
CA VAL A 364 3.27 13.28 10.92
C VAL A 364 4.56 12.82 11.62
N ILE A 365 4.59 12.78 12.96
CA ILE A 365 5.72 12.19 13.72
C ILE A 365 5.90 10.70 13.35
N GLY A 366 4.81 9.94 13.25
CA GLY A 366 4.85 8.56 12.81
C GLY A 366 5.45 8.37 11.40
N TRP A 367 5.22 9.31 10.50
CA TRP A 367 5.85 9.29 9.17
C TRP A 367 7.35 9.63 9.22
N GLY A 368 7.80 10.40 10.19
CA GLY A 368 9.24 10.58 10.47
C GLY A 368 9.91 9.26 10.87
N LEU A 369 9.30 8.49 11.79
CA LEU A 369 9.75 7.14 12.15
C LEU A 369 9.80 6.20 10.93
N PHE A 370 8.90 6.36 9.99
CA PHE A 370 8.84 5.56 8.78
C PHE A 370 9.90 5.96 7.74
N TYR A 371 10.20 7.25 7.63
CA TYR A 371 11.13 7.81 6.63
C TYR A 371 12.60 7.50 6.94
N PHE A 372 13.03 7.72 8.18
CA PHE A 372 14.42 7.57 8.56
C PHE A 372 14.75 6.15 9.01
N THR A 373 15.49 5.41 8.17
CA THR A 373 15.97 4.06 8.50
C THR A 373 17.20 4.06 9.39
N ASP A 374 18.00 5.14 9.35
CA ASP A 374 19.15 5.38 10.22
C ASP A 374 18.69 6.01 11.54
N MET A 375 18.96 5.32 12.65
CA MET A 375 18.54 5.77 13.99
C MET A 375 19.19 7.09 14.44
N SER A 376 20.42 7.37 14.00
CA SER A 376 21.10 8.64 14.29
C SER A 376 20.39 9.79 13.58
N LYS A 377 20.10 9.64 12.28
CA LYS A 377 19.35 10.62 11.50
C LYS A 377 17.92 10.82 12.02
N LEU A 378 17.29 9.76 12.49
CA LEU A 378 15.99 9.85 13.14
C LEU A 378 16.08 10.70 14.43
N GLY A 379 17.12 10.48 15.25
CA GLY A 379 17.35 11.27 16.47
C GLY A 379 17.56 12.75 16.16
N THR A 380 18.40 13.06 15.16
CA THR A 380 18.63 14.44 14.67
C THR A 380 17.30 15.06 14.21
N PHE A 381 16.55 14.39 13.33
CA PHE A 381 15.27 14.87 12.86
C PHE A 381 14.28 15.19 14.00
N LEU A 382 14.14 14.29 14.98
CA LEU A 382 13.25 14.52 16.13
C LEU A 382 13.71 15.70 17.00
N GLY A 383 15.03 15.91 17.11
CA GLY A 383 15.61 17.08 17.77
C GLY A 383 15.30 18.37 17.00
N ASP A 384 15.54 18.38 15.69
CA ASP A 384 15.39 19.57 14.83
C ASP A 384 13.93 20.05 14.72
N LEU A 385 12.94 19.18 14.94
CA LEU A 385 11.54 19.60 15.02
C LEU A 385 11.26 20.64 16.10
N PHE A 386 12.13 20.73 17.14
CA PHE A 386 11.94 21.61 18.30
C PHE A 386 13.21 22.41 18.65
N ASN A 387 14.28 22.30 17.86
CA ASN A 387 15.54 22.99 18.09
C ASN A 387 15.54 24.40 17.48
N PHE A 388 15.03 25.37 18.24
CA PHE A 388 15.04 26.77 17.83
C PHE A 388 16.44 27.38 17.77
N GLY A 389 17.47 26.67 18.26
CA GLY A 389 18.87 27.11 18.15
C GLY A 389 19.37 27.20 16.71
N ASN A 390 18.82 26.39 15.81
CA ASN A 390 19.10 26.43 14.35
C ASN A 390 18.24 27.49 13.61
N GLY A 391 17.59 28.39 14.34
CA GLY A 391 16.69 29.41 13.78
C GLY A 391 15.25 28.88 13.54
N ILE A 392 14.34 29.81 13.24
CA ILE A 392 12.94 29.49 13.00
C ILE A 392 12.75 28.98 11.57
N CYS A 393 13.27 29.73 10.59
CA CYS A 393 13.13 29.42 9.16
C CYS A 393 14.32 29.98 8.40
N GLY A 394 15.08 29.12 7.74
CA GLY A 394 16.19 29.55 6.90
C GLY A 394 15.69 30.18 5.59
N GLU A 395 16.53 31.01 4.97
CA GLU A 395 16.17 31.70 3.71
C GLU A 395 15.88 30.70 2.58
N GLN A 396 16.67 29.65 2.47
CA GLN A 396 16.44 28.59 1.48
C GLN A 396 15.12 27.87 1.71
N ALA A 397 14.80 27.53 2.97
CA ALA A 397 13.51 26.92 3.32
C ALA A 397 12.34 27.82 2.95
N LEU A 398 12.43 29.11 3.25
CA LEU A 398 11.40 30.09 2.91
C LEU A 398 11.18 30.17 1.40
N ASN A 399 12.24 30.23 0.61
CA ASN A 399 12.16 30.27 -0.86
C ASN A 399 11.51 29.01 -1.43
N LEU A 400 11.86 27.82 -0.91
CA LEU A 400 11.23 26.55 -1.30
C LEU A 400 9.75 26.54 -0.91
N ILE A 401 9.40 26.96 0.31
CA ILE A 401 8.00 27.02 0.76
C ILE A 401 7.17 27.92 -0.16
N LEU A 402 7.65 29.10 -0.47
CA LEU A 402 6.95 30.05 -1.35
C LEU A 402 6.78 29.50 -2.77
N SER A 403 7.82 28.84 -3.32
CA SER A 403 7.79 28.23 -4.65
C SER A 403 6.80 27.08 -4.74
N TYR A 404 6.68 26.26 -3.70
CA TYR A 404 5.78 25.10 -3.64
C TYR A 404 4.41 25.40 -3.01
N LEU A 405 4.18 26.62 -2.50
CA LEU A 405 2.96 26.97 -1.77
C LEU A 405 1.65 26.65 -2.51
N PRO A 406 1.52 26.97 -3.82
CA PRO A 406 0.29 26.63 -4.56
C PRO A 406 0.05 25.10 -4.58
N LEU A 407 1.12 24.31 -4.69
CA LEU A 407 1.03 22.86 -4.73
C LEU A 407 0.77 22.25 -3.36
N ILE A 408 1.33 22.81 -2.28
CA ILE A 408 1.03 22.40 -0.90
C ILE A 408 -0.44 22.61 -0.60
N ILE A 409 -1.00 23.77 -1.00
CA ILE A 409 -2.44 24.07 -0.86
C ILE A 409 -3.27 23.08 -1.68
N ALA A 410 -2.90 22.83 -2.93
CA ALA A 410 -3.57 21.85 -3.78
C ALA A 410 -3.56 20.44 -3.18
N ALA A 411 -2.41 19.98 -2.63
CA ALA A 411 -2.28 18.71 -1.94
C ALA A 411 -3.16 18.64 -0.68
N ALA A 412 -3.18 19.70 0.14
CA ALA A 412 -4.04 19.79 1.32
C ALA A 412 -5.52 19.67 0.95
N VAL A 413 -5.99 20.43 -0.06
CA VAL A 413 -7.38 20.36 -0.56
C VAL A 413 -7.70 18.99 -1.13
N ALA A 414 -6.81 18.40 -1.96
CA ALA A 414 -7.01 17.08 -2.56
C ALA A 414 -6.99 15.93 -1.52
N SER A 415 -6.42 16.15 -0.33
CA SER A 415 -6.47 15.23 0.80
C SER A 415 -7.84 15.19 1.49
N THR A 416 -8.76 16.08 1.13
CA THR A 416 -10.11 16.18 1.67
C THR A 416 -11.17 15.68 0.67
N PRO A 417 -12.40 15.36 1.12
CA PRO A 417 -13.48 14.98 0.22
C PRO A 417 -14.10 16.17 -0.53
N LEU A 418 -13.50 17.37 -0.49
CA LEU A 418 -14.09 18.60 -1.07
C LEU A 418 -14.35 18.45 -2.57
N ALA A 419 -13.35 18.01 -3.33
CA ALA A 419 -13.49 17.81 -4.77
C ALA A 419 -14.60 16.80 -5.11
N ALA A 420 -14.65 15.66 -4.38
CA ALA A 420 -15.71 14.67 -4.57
C ALA A 420 -17.10 15.21 -4.22
N LYS A 421 -17.22 16.01 -3.15
CA LYS A 421 -18.49 16.66 -2.77
C LYS A 421 -18.94 17.70 -3.79
N LEU A 422 -18.01 18.47 -4.35
CA LEU A 422 -18.31 19.43 -5.41
C LEU A 422 -18.76 18.71 -6.68
N TYR A 423 -18.04 17.67 -7.09
CA TYR A 423 -18.42 16.84 -8.23
C TYR A 423 -19.83 16.25 -8.06
N ALA A 424 -20.15 15.69 -6.88
CA ALA A 424 -21.48 15.13 -6.62
C ALA A 424 -22.63 16.15 -6.76
N LYS A 425 -22.37 17.45 -6.54
CA LYS A 425 -23.38 18.50 -6.76
C LYS A 425 -23.65 18.81 -8.23
N VAL A 426 -22.64 18.60 -9.08
CA VAL A 426 -22.72 18.97 -10.50
C VAL A 426 -22.81 17.78 -11.45
N GLN A 427 -22.70 16.54 -10.96
CA GLN A 427 -22.65 15.32 -11.78
C GLN A 427 -23.87 15.09 -12.67
N ASN A 428 -25.02 15.70 -12.34
CA ASN A 428 -26.25 15.58 -13.13
C ASN A 428 -26.46 16.77 -14.09
N THR A 429 -25.48 17.69 -14.23
CA THR A 429 -25.58 18.80 -15.15
C THR A 429 -25.26 18.39 -16.58
N LYS A 430 -25.90 19.05 -17.58
CA LYS A 430 -25.80 18.70 -19.02
C LYS A 430 -24.36 18.61 -19.55
N TYR A 431 -23.46 19.45 -19.04
CA TYR A 431 -22.09 19.55 -19.57
C TYR A 431 -21.03 18.84 -18.75
N ILE A 432 -21.40 18.15 -17.67
CA ILE A 432 -20.43 17.55 -16.76
C ILE A 432 -19.60 16.44 -17.43
N GLY A 433 -20.20 15.65 -18.32
CA GLY A 433 -19.48 14.60 -19.05
C GLY A 433 -18.37 15.17 -19.93
N PHE A 434 -18.63 16.28 -20.62
CA PHE A 434 -17.61 16.98 -21.41
C PHE A 434 -16.52 17.56 -20.51
N ALA A 435 -16.89 18.24 -19.42
CA ALA A 435 -15.92 18.80 -18.47
C ALA A 435 -15.05 17.72 -17.81
N GLN A 436 -15.63 16.59 -17.46
CA GLN A 436 -14.88 15.43 -16.93
C GLN A 436 -13.90 14.88 -17.95
N THR A 437 -14.33 14.69 -19.19
CA THR A 437 -13.45 14.19 -20.27
C THR A 437 -12.32 15.16 -20.54
N ALA A 438 -12.60 16.46 -20.62
CA ALA A 438 -11.59 17.49 -20.80
C ALA A 438 -10.58 17.52 -19.64
N PHE A 439 -11.07 17.43 -18.39
CA PHE A 439 -10.21 17.35 -17.20
C PHE A 439 -9.29 16.12 -17.23
N VAL A 440 -9.84 14.95 -17.51
CA VAL A 440 -9.07 13.69 -17.57
C VAL A 440 -8.03 13.74 -18.69
N ALA A 441 -8.40 14.28 -19.87
CA ALA A 441 -7.46 14.48 -20.97
C ALA A 441 -6.33 15.46 -20.60
N ALA A 442 -6.65 16.58 -19.96
CA ALA A 442 -5.67 17.56 -19.49
C ALA A 442 -4.70 16.92 -18.47
N VAL A 443 -5.20 16.16 -17.50
CA VAL A 443 -4.37 15.43 -16.52
C VAL A 443 -3.44 14.44 -17.23
N LEU A 444 -3.93 13.67 -18.21
CA LEU A 444 -3.10 12.73 -18.97
C LEU A 444 -1.98 13.45 -19.73
N VAL A 445 -2.27 14.56 -20.42
CA VAL A 445 -1.28 15.37 -21.14
C VAL A 445 -0.22 15.91 -20.19
N LEU A 446 -0.62 16.51 -19.07
CA LEU A 446 0.30 17.07 -18.06
C LEU A 446 1.17 15.97 -17.44
N CYS A 447 0.60 14.82 -17.11
CA CYS A 447 1.36 13.67 -16.61
C CYS A 447 2.37 13.17 -17.65
N THR A 448 1.96 13.03 -18.90
CA THR A 448 2.85 12.59 -19.99
C THR A 448 4.00 13.57 -20.17
N ALA A 449 3.73 14.87 -20.24
CA ALA A 449 4.74 15.91 -20.34
C ALA A 449 5.75 15.88 -19.18
N SER A 450 5.25 15.67 -17.95
CA SER A 450 6.10 15.53 -16.77
C SER A 450 6.98 14.28 -16.79
N LEU A 451 6.46 13.15 -17.31
CA LEU A 451 7.16 11.87 -17.34
C LEU A 451 8.23 11.77 -18.44
N VAL A 452 8.09 12.51 -19.53
CA VAL A 452 9.11 12.53 -20.62
C VAL A 452 10.46 13.00 -20.11
N ASN A 453 10.50 13.88 -19.13
CA ASN A 453 11.74 14.43 -18.56
C ASN A 453 12.28 13.61 -17.36
N GLN A 454 11.61 12.51 -16.97
CA GLN A 454 12.01 11.70 -15.82
C GLN A 454 12.54 10.34 -16.28
N SER A 455 13.78 10.01 -15.92
CA SER A 455 14.43 8.75 -16.32
C SER A 455 13.83 7.52 -15.63
N TYR A 456 13.49 7.62 -14.34
CA TYR A 456 12.88 6.54 -13.56
C TYR A 456 12.10 7.10 -12.37
N ASN A 457 10.87 6.66 -12.22
CA ASN A 457 9.96 7.15 -11.19
C ASN A 457 9.26 5.99 -10.46
N PRO A 458 10.00 5.27 -9.59
CA PRO A 458 9.43 4.15 -8.84
C PRO A 458 8.42 4.64 -7.80
N PHE A 459 7.51 3.78 -7.41
CA PHE A 459 6.68 3.98 -6.23
C PHE A 459 7.52 3.84 -4.97
N LEU A 460 7.22 4.63 -3.94
CA LEU A 460 7.91 4.56 -2.65
C LEU A 460 7.89 3.14 -2.07
N TYR A 461 6.80 2.41 -2.26
CA TYR A 461 6.62 1.04 -1.76
C TYR A 461 7.60 0.01 -2.36
N PHE A 462 8.31 0.34 -3.43
CA PHE A 462 9.37 -0.54 -3.96
C PHE A 462 10.67 -0.47 -3.15
N ARG A 463 10.75 0.45 -2.21
CA ARG A 463 11.91 0.63 -1.34
C ARG A 463 11.82 -0.14 -0.02
N PHE A 464 10.66 -0.76 0.28
CA PHE A 464 10.37 -1.40 1.57
C PHE A 464 10.15 -2.90 1.49
#